data_d7eccc7f0537bbbe5599ee9c461e0864
#
_entry.id   d7eccc7f0537bbbe5599ee9c461e0864
#
_cell.length_a   1.000
_cell.length_b   1.000
_cell.length_c   1.000
_cell.angle_alpha   90.00
_cell.angle_beta   90.00
_cell.angle_gamma   90.00
#
_symmetry.space_group_name_H-M   'P 1'
#
loop_
_entity.id
_entity.type
_entity.pdbx_description
1 polymer ?
#
loop_
_entity_poly.entity_id
_entity_poly.type
_entity_poly.pdbx_seq_one_letter_code
_entity_poly.pdbx_strand_id
1 'polypeptide(L)'
;MKKELILKKKIDTLNNHPLLSKSNVFTEDHLKIFMEFHVFAVWDFMCIVKKLQSMICPSSTPWYPNSFSKNGIARLINEIVMAEESDEISDGIFMSHFDLYLSSMKNINAKTDIIESIINDTSKNKLKGFDKYDLEPECFNFLNENNKLLNTNELHIISALFTYGRETTLPGM
;
A
#
# COMPACT_ATOMS: atom_id res chain seq x y z
N MET A 1 7.50 3.95 -26.40
CA MET A 1 6.99 2.83 -27.23
C MET A 1 7.30 1.45 -26.70
N LYS A 2 8.57 0.94 -26.71
CA LYS A 2 8.85 -0.45 -26.24
C LYS A 2 8.59 -0.65 -24.74
N LYS A 3 8.97 0.31 -23.87
CA LYS A 3 8.76 0.23 -22.41
C LYS A 3 7.29 0.34 -22.02
N GLU A 4 6.54 1.22 -22.65
CA GLU A 4 5.08 1.37 -22.45
C GLU A 4 4.33 0.08 -22.81
N LEU A 5 4.72 -0.58 -23.92
CA LEU A 5 4.12 -1.84 -24.31
C LEU A 5 4.39 -2.97 -23.30
N ILE A 6 5.58 -2.98 -22.69
CA ILE A 6 5.93 -3.94 -21.64
C ILE A 6 5.10 -3.69 -20.37
N LEU A 7 4.97 -2.42 -19.95
CA LEU A 7 4.16 -2.03 -18.80
C LEU A 7 2.70 -2.43 -19.01
N LYS A 8 2.12 -2.06 -20.17
CA LYS A 8 0.76 -2.42 -20.52
C LYS A 8 0.52 -3.92 -20.45
N LYS A 9 1.42 -4.74 -21.04
CA LYS A 9 1.30 -6.20 -20.96
C LYS A 9 1.32 -6.73 -19.52
N LYS A 10 2.13 -6.16 -18.65
CA LYS A 10 2.16 -6.56 -17.21
C LYS A 10 0.87 -6.19 -16.50
N ILE A 11 0.34 -5.00 -16.73
CA ILE A 11 -0.95 -4.55 -16.19
C ILE A 11 -2.07 -5.47 -16.72
N ASP A 12 -2.10 -5.75 -18.01
CA ASP A 12 -3.09 -6.66 -18.62
C ASP A 12 -2.99 -8.07 -18.01
N THR A 13 -1.78 -8.58 -17.75
CA THR A 13 -1.57 -9.88 -17.09
C THR A 13 -2.15 -9.88 -15.69
N LEU A 14 -1.93 -8.80 -14.92
CA LEU A 14 -2.46 -8.68 -13.56
C LEU A 14 -3.99 -8.57 -13.57
N ASN A 15 -4.56 -7.71 -14.40
CA ASN A 15 -6.01 -7.52 -14.51
C ASN A 15 -6.76 -8.76 -15.00
N ASN A 16 -6.10 -9.63 -15.76
CA ASN A 16 -6.64 -10.91 -16.22
C ASN A 16 -6.25 -12.09 -15.31
N HIS A 17 -5.70 -11.82 -14.12
CA HIS A 17 -5.34 -12.89 -13.19
C HIS A 17 -6.60 -13.65 -12.76
N PRO A 18 -6.56 -15.00 -12.70
CA PRO A 18 -7.73 -15.82 -12.33
C PRO A 18 -8.38 -15.40 -11.00
N LEU A 19 -7.60 -14.91 -10.05
CA LEU A 19 -8.10 -14.40 -8.77
C LEU A 19 -9.08 -13.23 -8.92
N LEU A 20 -8.88 -12.36 -9.93
CA LEU A 20 -9.72 -11.20 -10.20
C LEU A 20 -10.88 -11.51 -11.15
N SER A 21 -11.02 -12.76 -11.58
CA SER A 21 -12.10 -13.20 -12.47
C SER A 21 -13.42 -13.25 -11.72
N LYS A 22 -14.44 -12.56 -12.24
CA LYS A 22 -15.80 -12.55 -11.68
C LYS A 22 -16.47 -13.94 -11.62
N SER A 23 -15.91 -14.95 -12.29
CA SER A 23 -16.40 -16.33 -12.27
C SER A 23 -15.92 -17.13 -11.07
N ASN A 24 -14.96 -16.65 -10.30
CA ASN A 24 -14.45 -17.36 -9.13
C ASN A 24 -15.38 -17.14 -7.93
N VAL A 25 -15.91 -18.22 -7.41
CA VAL A 25 -16.62 -18.23 -6.12
C VAL A 25 -15.55 -18.33 -5.03
N PHE A 26 -15.29 -17.23 -4.33
CA PHE A 26 -14.44 -17.25 -3.15
C PHE A 26 -15.18 -17.94 -2.01
N THR A 27 -14.58 -18.99 -1.46
CA THR A 27 -14.97 -19.54 -0.15
C THR A 27 -14.34 -18.67 0.94
N GLU A 28 -14.81 -18.82 2.18
CA GLU A 28 -14.21 -18.16 3.34
C GLU A 28 -12.72 -18.51 3.50
N ASP A 29 -12.35 -19.77 3.25
CA ASP A 29 -10.95 -20.21 3.31
C ASP A 29 -10.08 -19.54 2.23
N HIS A 30 -10.62 -19.40 1.01
CA HIS A 30 -9.92 -18.65 -0.04
C HIS A 30 -9.74 -17.19 0.34
N LEU A 31 -10.76 -16.57 0.95
CA LEU A 31 -10.67 -15.19 1.42
C LEU A 31 -9.62 -15.03 2.53
N LYS A 32 -9.55 -15.95 3.49
CA LYS A 32 -8.50 -15.96 4.52
C LYS A 32 -7.11 -15.97 3.90
N ILE A 33 -6.85 -16.94 3.04
CA ILE A 33 -5.54 -17.05 2.36
C ILE A 33 -5.24 -15.77 1.59
N PHE A 34 -6.19 -15.25 0.81
CA PHE A 34 -6.00 -14.00 0.08
C PHE A 34 -5.63 -12.85 1.02
N MET A 35 -6.36 -12.66 2.11
CA MET A 35 -6.13 -11.56 3.04
C MET A 35 -4.79 -11.69 3.78
N GLU A 36 -4.37 -12.91 4.12
CA GLU A 36 -3.07 -13.18 4.75
C GLU A 36 -1.87 -12.77 3.87
N PHE A 37 -2.02 -12.83 2.54
CA PHE A 37 -1.02 -12.35 1.59
C PHE A 37 -1.21 -10.85 1.26
N HIS A 38 -2.44 -10.42 1.04
CA HIS A 38 -2.74 -9.08 0.56
C HIS A 38 -2.51 -7.99 1.62
N VAL A 39 -2.57 -8.31 2.91
CA VAL A 39 -2.33 -7.35 4.00
C VAL A 39 -0.98 -6.65 3.89
N PHE A 40 0.04 -7.32 3.36
CA PHE A 40 1.35 -6.70 3.12
C PHE A 40 1.30 -5.65 2.02
N ALA A 41 0.45 -5.83 1.01
CA ALA A 41 0.22 -4.83 -0.04
C ALA A 41 -0.57 -3.63 0.48
N VAL A 42 -1.53 -3.84 1.38
CA VAL A 42 -2.27 -2.76 2.05
C VAL A 42 -1.34 -1.91 2.91
N TRP A 43 -0.46 -2.53 3.70
CA TRP A 43 0.54 -1.81 4.48
C TRP A 43 1.55 -1.06 3.60
N ASP A 44 2.05 -1.71 2.54
CA ASP A 44 2.99 -1.13 1.60
C ASP A 44 2.40 0.08 0.87
N PHE A 45 1.11 0.04 0.52
CA PHE A 45 0.40 1.19 -0.05
C PHE A 45 0.48 2.41 0.87
N MET A 46 0.21 2.24 2.17
CA MET A 46 0.35 3.31 3.15
C MET A 46 1.78 3.83 3.23
N CYS A 47 2.79 2.95 3.18
CA CYS A 47 4.20 3.35 3.16
C CYS A 47 4.52 4.22 1.93
N ILE A 48 4.01 3.86 0.76
CA ILE A 48 4.19 4.63 -0.50
C ILE A 48 3.51 5.99 -0.39
N VAL A 49 2.26 6.04 0.04
CA VAL A 49 1.48 7.27 0.17
C VAL A 49 2.13 8.23 1.18
N LYS A 50 2.55 7.72 2.35
CA LYS A 50 3.26 8.52 3.37
C LYS A 50 4.62 9.00 2.88
N LYS A 51 5.32 8.20 2.08
CA LYS A 51 6.57 8.63 1.44
C LYS A 51 6.34 9.75 0.45
N LEU A 52 5.33 9.64 -0.41
CA LEU A 52 4.93 10.72 -1.33
C LEU A 52 4.55 11.99 -0.55
N GLN A 53 3.73 11.85 0.51
CA GLN A 53 3.37 12.98 1.36
C GLN A 53 4.61 13.67 1.92
N SER A 54 5.57 12.93 2.47
CA SER A 54 6.79 13.50 3.04
C SER A 54 7.64 14.29 2.04
N MET A 55 7.59 13.93 0.76
CA MET A 55 8.34 14.59 -0.31
C MET A 55 7.59 15.77 -0.94
N ILE A 56 6.26 15.67 -1.03
CA ILE A 56 5.39 16.65 -1.70
C ILE A 56 4.86 17.69 -0.71
N CYS A 57 4.53 17.28 0.51
CA CYS A 57 3.94 18.09 1.57
C CYS A 57 4.76 17.96 2.87
N PRO A 58 6.05 18.34 2.89
CA PRO A 58 6.88 18.15 4.06
C PRO A 58 6.30 18.87 5.29
N SER A 59 6.35 18.21 6.45
CA SER A 59 5.87 18.72 7.74
C SER A 59 6.93 19.52 8.51
N SER A 60 8.02 19.91 7.87
CA SER A 60 9.11 20.68 8.50
C SER A 60 8.69 22.09 8.89
N THR A 61 9.28 22.60 9.98
CA THR A 61 9.12 23.98 10.45
C THR A 61 10.48 24.68 10.49
N PRO A 62 10.54 26.01 10.17
CA PRO A 62 9.44 26.86 9.73
C PRO A 62 8.88 26.42 8.36
N TRP A 63 7.55 26.58 8.20
CA TRP A 63 6.87 26.23 6.96
C TRP A 63 7.17 27.21 5.83
N TYR A 64 7.25 26.70 4.62
CA TYR A 64 7.32 27.50 3.39
C TYR A 64 6.50 26.83 2.26
N PRO A 65 5.90 27.64 1.35
CA PRO A 65 5.19 27.07 0.20
C PRO A 65 6.18 26.51 -0.82
N ASN A 66 5.86 25.33 -1.37
CA ASN A 66 6.64 24.74 -2.45
C ASN A 66 5.87 24.72 -3.79
N SER A 67 6.48 24.22 -4.86
CA SER A 67 5.85 24.17 -6.18
C SER A 67 4.60 23.30 -6.23
N PHE A 68 4.52 22.24 -5.41
CA PHE A 68 3.39 21.31 -5.37
C PHE A 68 2.14 21.92 -4.71
N SER A 69 2.31 22.96 -3.89
CA SER A 69 1.19 23.69 -3.28
C SER A 69 0.34 24.43 -4.32
N LYS A 70 0.93 24.80 -5.47
CA LYS A 70 0.28 25.63 -6.50
C LYS A 70 -0.41 24.84 -7.61
N ASN A 71 0.00 23.61 -7.85
CA ASN A 71 -0.49 22.80 -8.97
C ASN A 71 -1.51 21.69 -8.57
N GLY A 72 -1.96 21.70 -7.31
CA GLY A 72 -2.95 20.77 -6.80
C GLY A 72 -2.39 19.39 -6.38
N ILE A 73 -1.12 19.09 -6.64
CA ILE A 73 -0.53 17.78 -6.30
C ILE A 73 -0.46 17.60 -4.78
N ALA A 74 -0.07 18.65 -4.03
CA ALA A 74 -0.06 18.59 -2.57
C ALA A 74 -1.47 18.34 -2.00
N ARG A 75 -2.51 18.95 -2.59
CA ARG A 75 -3.90 18.72 -2.21
C ARG A 75 -4.29 17.27 -2.45
N LEU A 76 -4.03 16.73 -3.65
CA LEU A 76 -4.35 15.34 -4.01
C LEU A 76 -3.74 14.34 -3.00
N ILE A 77 -2.44 14.48 -2.70
CA ILE A 77 -1.78 13.56 -1.77
C ILE A 77 -2.35 13.68 -0.35
N ASN A 78 -2.65 14.90 0.12
CA ASN A 78 -3.25 15.08 1.44
C ASN A 78 -4.68 14.54 1.51
N GLU A 79 -5.48 14.61 0.45
CA GLU A 79 -6.82 14.02 0.37
C GLU A 79 -6.74 12.49 0.43
N ILE A 80 -5.78 11.86 -0.30
CA ILE A 80 -5.54 10.43 -0.22
C ILE A 80 -5.13 10.03 1.20
N VAL A 81 -4.16 10.73 1.79
CA VAL A 81 -3.72 10.44 3.17
C VAL A 81 -4.88 10.58 4.16
N MET A 82 -5.72 11.59 4.03
CA MET A 82 -6.87 11.79 4.90
C MET A 82 -7.84 10.60 4.83
N ALA A 83 -8.15 10.15 3.62
CA ALA A 83 -9.04 9.00 3.41
C ALA A 83 -8.41 7.70 3.93
N GLU A 84 -7.13 7.47 3.68
CA GLU A 84 -6.49 6.19 4.03
C GLU A 84 -6.09 6.08 5.51
N GLU A 85 -5.70 7.19 6.13
CA GLU A 85 -5.15 7.18 7.50
C GLU A 85 -6.22 7.46 8.57
N SER A 86 -7.33 8.12 8.20
CA SER A 86 -8.38 8.54 9.15
C SER A 86 -9.71 8.74 8.43
N ASP A 87 -10.22 7.66 7.83
CA ASP A 87 -11.52 7.70 7.16
C ASP A 87 -12.66 7.63 8.18
N GLU A 88 -13.75 8.33 7.89
CA GLU A 88 -14.98 8.26 8.69
C GLU A 88 -15.81 7.04 8.25
N ILE A 89 -15.56 5.91 8.90
CA ILE A 89 -16.22 4.62 8.59
C ILE A 89 -17.67 4.55 9.04
N SER A 90 -18.07 5.38 9.99
CA SER A 90 -19.45 5.64 10.40
C SER A 90 -19.50 6.94 11.21
N ASP A 91 -20.68 7.46 11.47
CA ASP A 91 -20.92 8.76 12.10
C ASP A 91 -20.06 8.98 13.36
N GLY A 92 -19.05 9.85 13.23
CA GLY A 92 -18.10 10.18 14.30
C GLY A 92 -17.06 9.10 14.66
N ILE A 93 -16.97 8.02 13.88
CA ILE A 93 -15.99 6.95 14.09
C ILE A 93 -14.95 6.97 12.97
N PHE A 94 -13.71 7.24 13.33
CA PHE A 94 -12.59 7.31 12.40
C PHE A 94 -11.66 6.10 12.55
N MET A 95 -11.16 5.60 11.43
CA MET A 95 -10.25 4.45 11.39
C MET A 95 -9.38 4.52 10.13
N SER A 96 -8.14 4.01 10.18
CA SER A 96 -7.37 3.82 8.95
C SER A 96 -7.92 2.63 8.15
N HIS A 97 -7.78 2.68 6.83
CA HIS A 97 -8.11 1.53 5.98
C HIS A 97 -7.30 0.29 6.36
N PHE A 98 -6.06 0.47 6.82
CA PHE A 98 -5.24 -0.61 7.34
C PHE A 98 -5.85 -1.27 8.59
N ASP A 99 -6.29 -0.48 9.59
CA ASP A 99 -6.93 -1.03 10.79
C ASP A 99 -8.27 -1.69 10.47
N LEU A 100 -9.04 -1.11 9.55
CA LEU A 100 -10.28 -1.71 9.05
C LEU A 100 -10.01 -3.07 8.39
N TYR A 101 -8.93 -3.15 7.60
CA TYR A 101 -8.51 -4.40 6.97
C TYR A 101 -8.10 -5.46 8.01
N LEU A 102 -7.28 -5.09 9.02
CA LEU A 102 -6.92 -5.99 10.11
C LEU A 102 -8.14 -6.47 10.92
N SER A 103 -9.09 -5.56 11.19
CA SER A 103 -10.34 -5.92 11.86
C SER A 103 -11.12 -6.95 11.05
N SER A 104 -11.22 -6.75 9.74
CA SER A 104 -11.88 -7.68 8.82
C SER A 104 -11.18 -9.05 8.79
N MET A 105 -9.85 -9.08 8.79
CA MET A 105 -9.07 -10.33 8.89
C MET A 105 -9.37 -11.09 10.18
N LYS A 106 -9.40 -10.40 11.32
CA LYS A 106 -9.71 -10.99 12.63
C LYS A 106 -11.13 -11.56 12.67
N ASN A 107 -12.10 -10.90 12.05
CA ASN A 107 -13.49 -11.36 11.99
C ASN A 107 -13.65 -12.71 11.29
N ILE A 108 -12.80 -13.02 10.30
CA ILE A 108 -12.81 -14.30 9.60
C ILE A 108 -11.72 -15.27 10.12
N ASN A 109 -11.06 -14.96 11.23
CA ASN A 109 -9.96 -15.73 11.80
C ASN A 109 -8.77 -15.94 10.84
N ALA A 110 -8.45 -14.96 10.00
CA ALA A 110 -7.21 -14.92 9.23
C ALA A 110 -6.02 -14.52 10.12
N LYS A 111 -4.82 -14.99 9.80
CA LYS A 111 -3.60 -14.73 10.57
C LYS A 111 -3.13 -13.29 10.39
N THR A 112 -2.84 -12.61 11.51
CA THR A 112 -2.35 -11.23 11.52
C THR A 112 -1.00 -11.05 12.23
N ASP A 113 -0.47 -12.10 12.85
CA ASP A 113 0.69 -12.04 13.77
C ASP A 113 1.95 -11.49 13.10
N ILE A 114 2.22 -11.87 11.86
CA ILE A 114 3.43 -11.41 11.15
C ILE A 114 3.32 -9.92 10.85
N ILE A 115 2.21 -9.47 10.27
CA ILE A 115 2.04 -8.05 9.95
C ILE A 115 1.98 -7.18 11.20
N GLU A 116 1.32 -7.63 12.27
CA GLU A 116 1.30 -6.93 13.55
C GLU A 116 2.70 -6.84 14.17
N SER A 117 3.55 -7.87 14.01
CA SER A 117 4.94 -7.84 14.45
C SER A 117 5.76 -6.83 13.64
N ILE A 118 5.56 -6.76 12.33
CA ILE A 118 6.21 -5.76 11.46
C ILE A 118 5.82 -4.34 11.89
N ILE A 119 4.53 -4.08 12.10
CA ILE A 119 4.02 -2.78 12.56
C ILE A 119 4.60 -2.39 13.92
N ASN A 120 4.60 -3.31 14.89
CA ASN A 120 5.16 -3.08 16.21
C ASN A 120 6.66 -2.74 16.14
N ASP A 121 7.43 -3.41 15.29
CA ASP A 121 8.84 -3.10 15.12
C ASP A 121 9.07 -1.78 14.37
N THR A 122 8.20 -1.48 13.41
CA THR A 122 8.21 -0.19 12.70
C THR A 122 7.95 0.96 13.67
N SER A 123 6.92 0.85 14.52
CA SER A 123 6.55 1.89 15.50
C SER A 123 7.64 2.17 16.53
N LYS A 124 8.50 1.19 16.78
CA LYS A 124 9.64 1.29 17.72
C LYS A 124 10.96 1.62 17.02
N ASN A 125 10.96 1.94 15.74
CA ASN A 125 12.15 2.14 14.91
C ASN A 125 13.13 0.93 14.94
N LYS A 126 12.59 -0.29 15.04
CA LYS A 126 13.36 -1.55 15.09
C LYS A 126 13.33 -2.32 13.78
N LEU A 127 12.50 -1.90 12.81
CA LEU A 127 12.46 -2.54 11.51
C LEU A 127 13.75 -2.25 10.74
N LYS A 128 14.58 -3.29 10.54
CA LYS A 128 15.84 -3.21 9.77
C LYS A 128 15.81 -3.95 8.45
N GLY A 129 14.77 -4.74 8.25
CA GLY A 129 14.57 -5.61 7.10
C GLY A 129 13.51 -6.66 7.44
N PHE A 130 13.25 -7.54 6.50
CA PHE A 130 12.18 -8.52 6.62
C PHE A 130 12.67 -9.96 6.90
N ASP A 131 13.99 -10.18 6.93
CA ASP A 131 14.60 -11.52 7.04
C ASP A 131 14.26 -12.27 8.33
N LYS A 132 13.87 -11.56 9.38
CA LYS A 132 13.53 -12.17 10.68
C LYS A 132 12.07 -12.64 10.81
N TYR A 133 11.22 -12.30 9.82
CA TYR A 133 9.82 -12.70 9.82
C TYR A 133 9.65 -13.93 8.94
N ASP A 134 8.78 -14.85 9.38
CA ASP A 134 8.44 -16.06 8.62
C ASP A 134 7.45 -15.73 7.50
N LEU A 135 7.96 -15.05 6.48
CA LEU A 135 7.22 -14.62 5.30
C LEU A 135 7.34 -15.63 4.18
N GLU A 136 6.25 -15.87 3.48
CA GLU A 136 6.31 -16.56 2.19
C GLU A 136 7.24 -15.82 1.22
N PRO A 137 7.99 -16.54 0.36
CA PRO A 137 9.01 -15.93 -0.50
C PRO A 137 8.48 -14.78 -1.36
N GLU A 138 7.24 -14.87 -1.85
CA GLU A 138 6.61 -13.85 -2.66
C GLU A 138 6.35 -12.57 -1.86
N CYS A 139 5.85 -12.68 -0.63
CA CYS A 139 5.65 -11.55 0.28
C CYS A 139 6.98 -10.91 0.67
N PHE A 140 7.98 -11.73 1.00
CA PHE A 140 9.33 -11.24 1.32
C PHE A 140 9.91 -10.43 0.15
N ASN A 141 9.89 -10.99 -1.05
CA ASN A 141 10.43 -10.34 -2.24
C ASN A 141 9.67 -9.04 -2.55
N PHE A 142 8.33 -9.06 -2.46
CA PHE A 142 7.49 -7.89 -2.67
C PHE A 142 7.87 -6.75 -1.72
N LEU A 143 7.89 -7.01 -0.42
CA LEU A 143 8.23 -6.00 0.60
C LEU A 143 9.66 -5.49 0.46
N ASN A 144 10.61 -6.39 0.20
CA ASN A 144 12.02 -6.04 0.10
C ASN A 144 12.31 -5.17 -1.13
N GLU A 145 11.74 -5.51 -2.30
CA GLU A 145 11.90 -4.70 -3.52
C GLU A 145 11.23 -3.34 -3.37
N ASN A 146 10.02 -3.27 -2.82
CA ASN A 146 9.35 -1.99 -2.60
C ASN A 146 10.10 -1.12 -1.60
N ASN A 147 10.60 -1.69 -0.50
CA ASN A 147 11.41 -0.95 0.46
C ASN A 147 12.70 -0.39 -0.18
N LYS A 148 13.35 -1.14 -1.08
CA LYS A 148 14.49 -0.61 -1.85
C LYS A 148 14.08 0.60 -2.70
N LEU A 149 12.94 0.54 -3.39
CA LEU A 149 12.44 1.63 -4.21
C LEU A 149 12.09 2.87 -3.36
N LEU A 150 11.44 2.68 -2.21
CA LEU A 150 11.13 3.77 -1.28
C LEU A 150 12.40 4.45 -0.72
N ASN A 151 13.47 3.69 -0.52
CA ASN A 151 14.75 4.19 -0.02
C ASN A 151 15.60 4.91 -1.08
N THR A 152 15.23 4.87 -2.36
CA THR A 152 15.90 5.69 -3.40
C THR A 152 15.74 7.19 -3.15
N ASN A 153 14.66 7.61 -2.47
CA ASN A 153 14.26 9.00 -2.29
C ASN A 153 14.06 9.77 -3.62
N GLU A 154 13.79 9.03 -4.71
CA GLU A 154 13.57 9.60 -6.04
C GLU A 154 12.07 9.75 -6.30
N LEU A 155 11.57 10.99 -6.28
CA LEU A 155 10.14 11.27 -6.40
C LEU A 155 9.50 10.61 -7.63
N HIS A 156 10.18 10.63 -8.79
CA HIS A 156 9.65 10.04 -10.02
C HIS A 156 9.54 8.52 -9.94
N ILE A 157 10.43 7.83 -9.22
CA ILE A 157 10.38 6.39 -9.00
C ILE A 157 9.19 6.05 -8.09
N ILE A 158 9.05 6.77 -6.98
CA ILE A 158 8.00 6.54 -5.98
C ILE A 158 6.62 6.89 -6.58
N SER A 159 6.53 7.98 -7.36
CA SER A 159 5.30 8.32 -8.09
C SER A 159 4.92 7.25 -9.13
N ALA A 160 5.90 6.69 -9.84
CA ALA A 160 5.64 5.59 -10.78
C ALA A 160 5.18 4.31 -10.06
N LEU A 161 5.78 3.99 -8.90
CA LEU A 161 5.37 2.86 -8.06
C LEU A 161 3.92 3.05 -7.59
N PHE A 162 3.55 4.23 -7.13
CA PHE A 162 2.17 4.57 -6.77
C PHE A 162 1.23 4.41 -7.96
N THR A 163 1.44 5.17 -9.04
CA THR A 163 0.51 5.25 -10.16
C THR A 163 0.36 3.93 -10.90
N TYR A 164 1.48 3.29 -11.28
CA TYR A 164 1.46 2.09 -12.11
C TYR A 164 1.48 0.78 -11.32
N GLY A 165 1.97 0.82 -10.10
CA GLY A 165 2.08 -0.36 -9.27
C GLY A 165 0.90 -0.55 -8.30
N ARG A 166 0.07 0.49 -8.09
CA ARG A 166 -1.05 0.43 -7.15
C ARG A 166 -2.33 0.96 -7.78
N GLU A 167 -2.43 2.25 -8.09
CA GLU A 167 -3.66 2.89 -8.55
C GLU A 167 -4.25 2.27 -9.83
N THR A 168 -3.41 1.88 -10.79
CA THR A 168 -3.91 1.28 -12.03
C THR A 168 -4.40 -0.15 -11.89
N THR A 169 -4.14 -0.80 -10.76
CA THR A 169 -4.55 -2.18 -10.47
C THR A 169 -5.79 -2.25 -9.60
N LEU A 170 -6.06 -1.23 -8.78
CA LEU A 170 -7.22 -1.17 -7.88
C LEU A 170 -8.58 -1.22 -8.58
N PRO A 171 -8.82 -0.55 -9.73
CA PRO A 171 -10.12 -0.59 -10.40
C PRO A 171 -10.56 -1.99 -10.86
N GLY A 172 -9.66 -2.96 -10.88
CA GLY A 172 -9.94 -4.35 -11.24
C GLY A 172 -10.32 -5.24 -10.05
N MET A 173 -10.11 -4.76 -8.84
CA MET A 173 -10.44 -5.44 -7.59
C MET A 173 -11.77 -4.95 -7.04
#